data_8d2a0c0febf10ef6d4fbb6b80d07be2f
#
_entry.id   8d2a0c0febf10ef6d4fbb6b80d07be2f
#
_cell.length_a   1.000
_cell.length_b   1.000
_cell.length_c   1.000
_cell.angle_alpha   90.00
_cell.angle_beta   90.00
_cell.angle_gamma   90.00
#
_symmetry.space_group_name_H-M   'P 1'
#
loop_
_entity.id
_entity.type
_entity.pdbx_description
1 polymer ?
#
loop_
_entity_poly.entity_id
_entity_poly.type
_entity_poly.pdbx_seq_one_letter_code
_entity_poly.pdbx_strand_id
1 'polypeptide(L)'
;MNPENLNVVRWQQGQVFLLRPGHAPQSLGAGEVSLPENTCLALPSDVVRNLTVPVTPQEVKHLRRALPFMLEESLLEDVSELHFAHAPLRDGLQAVGVVKRATINELMGELPESLRDLPWVTEALCLPWSAGQWTLLFESGSVLVRWAEAEGARVEAVLLPALLDSLDSEQAVVVAYGQDEAAAKASIPPQFHDQMQWRQGGLSEALLLAEPAPAGPNLRQGEFAPQLPLKRWWGIWQQVAVALGVALILKTALSVADYQTLKAEDLQLRQAIQNSYRRINPRGAVVDVEKQLNRQLAELGAGAQHRAFTPVLVMLISAADAVPDITLTSVNFSGGREIRVNLSAPNFQSVEQVREQLSERSLQASLETSNARGDGVVARLRVEI
;
A
#
# COMPACT_ATOMS: atom_id res chain seq x y z
N MET A 1 12.71 16.81 -18.47
CA MET A 1 11.48 16.45 -19.21
C MET A 1 10.73 17.73 -19.36
N ASN A 2 10.46 18.19 -20.59
CA ASN A 2 9.54 19.31 -20.79
C ASN A 2 8.18 18.88 -20.25
N PRO A 3 7.51 19.70 -19.43
CA PRO A 3 6.12 19.43 -19.07
C PRO A 3 5.35 19.34 -20.38
N GLU A 4 4.67 18.23 -20.60
CA GLU A 4 3.84 18.06 -21.78
C GLU A 4 2.77 19.15 -21.76
N ASN A 5 2.66 19.90 -22.84
CA ASN A 5 1.67 20.97 -22.97
C ASN A 5 0.26 20.41 -22.80
N LEU A 6 -0.63 21.18 -22.18
CA LEU A 6 -2.02 20.82 -22.02
C LEU A 6 -2.72 20.79 -23.38
N ASN A 7 -3.35 19.67 -23.72
CA ASN A 7 -4.25 19.56 -24.87
C ASN A 7 -5.70 19.61 -24.37
N VAL A 8 -6.54 20.33 -25.08
CA VAL A 8 -7.92 20.56 -24.65
C VAL A 8 -8.88 20.04 -25.73
N VAL A 9 -9.75 19.14 -25.35
CA VAL A 9 -10.91 18.79 -26.16
C VAL A 9 -12.05 19.70 -25.74
N ARG A 10 -12.62 20.40 -26.70
CA ARG A 10 -13.72 21.35 -26.48
C ARG A 10 -14.95 20.85 -27.23
N TRP A 11 -16.08 20.80 -26.53
CA TRP A 11 -17.35 20.51 -27.16
C TRP A 11 -18.10 21.82 -27.42
N GLN A 12 -18.43 22.09 -28.65
CA GLN A 12 -19.05 23.32 -29.09
C GLN A 12 -20.09 23.04 -30.16
N GLN A 13 -21.34 23.41 -29.92
CA GLN A 13 -22.46 23.27 -30.89
C GLN A 13 -22.60 21.86 -31.51
N GLY A 14 -22.45 20.81 -30.70
CA GLY A 14 -22.54 19.42 -31.15
C GLY A 14 -21.32 18.90 -31.91
N GLN A 15 -20.27 19.69 -32.00
CA GLN A 15 -18.99 19.31 -32.61
C GLN A 15 -17.88 19.26 -31.54
N VAL A 16 -16.95 18.36 -31.75
CA VAL A 16 -15.80 18.19 -30.85
C VAL A 16 -14.55 18.68 -31.57
N PHE A 17 -13.80 19.54 -30.92
CA PHE A 17 -12.54 20.09 -31.42
C PHE A 17 -11.40 19.71 -30.46
N LEU A 18 -10.29 19.24 -31.02
CA LEU A 18 -9.03 19.12 -30.30
C LEU A 18 -8.22 20.41 -30.51
N LEU A 19 -7.90 21.06 -29.44
CA LEU A 19 -7.06 22.26 -29.39
C LEU A 19 -5.69 21.89 -28.85
N ARG A 20 -4.67 22.10 -29.63
CA ARG A 20 -3.27 21.89 -29.27
C ARG A 20 -2.54 23.24 -29.23
N PRO A 21 -1.65 23.47 -28.25
CA PRO A 21 -0.92 24.72 -28.15
C PRO A 21 -0.28 25.16 -29.48
N GLY A 22 -0.64 26.34 -29.93
CA GLY A 22 -0.11 26.95 -31.18
C GLY A 22 -0.51 26.27 -32.49
N HIS A 23 -1.50 25.36 -32.49
CA HIS A 23 -2.00 24.70 -33.69
C HIS A 23 -3.45 25.09 -33.94
N ALA A 24 -3.82 25.05 -35.23
CA ALA A 24 -5.22 25.25 -35.58
C ALA A 24 -6.12 24.18 -34.97
N PRO A 25 -7.36 24.55 -34.55
CA PRO A 25 -8.32 23.61 -34.01
C PRO A 25 -8.60 22.46 -34.97
N GLN A 26 -8.54 21.23 -34.49
CA GLN A 26 -8.81 20.04 -35.27
C GLN A 26 -10.19 19.48 -34.89
N SER A 27 -11.11 19.41 -35.85
CA SER A 27 -12.41 18.75 -35.65
C SER A 27 -12.21 17.24 -35.49
N LEU A 28 -12.80 16.69 -34.42
CA LEU A 28 -12.78 15.25 -34.16
C LEU A 28 -14.08 14.64 -34.67
N GLY A 29 -13.97 13.67 -35.59
CA GLY A 29 -15.13 12.92 -36.09
C GLY A 29 -15.68 11.93 -35.04
N ALA A 30 -16.80 11.28 -35.38
CA ALA A 30 -17.46 10.32 -34.48
C ALA A 30 -16.70 8.97 -34.28
N GLY A 31 -15.50 8.82 -34.84
CA GLY A 31 -14.69 7.59 -34.73
C GLY A 31 -13.79 7.55 -33.50
N GLU A 32 -13.14 6.41 -33.27
CA GLU A 32 -12.05 6.30 -32.27
C GLU A 32 -10.92 7.26 -32.63
N VAL A 33 -10.70 8.27 -31.81
CA VAL A 33 -9.63 9.24 -32.00
C VAL A 33 -8.50 8.94 -31.02
N SER A 34 -7.32 8.74 -31.55
CA SER A 34 -6.11 8.70 -30.72
C SER A 34 -5.83 10.12 -30.22
N LEU A 35 -6.02 10.35 -28.94
CA LEU A 35 -5.77 11.63 -28.30
C LEU A 35 -4.32 11.68 -27.79
N PRO A 36 -3.68 12.87 -27.84
CA PRO A 36 -2.38 13.06 -27.21
C PRO A 36 -2.43 12.80 -25.70
N GLU A 37 -1.29 12.46 -25.13
CA GLU A 37 -1.13 12.47 -23.68
C GLU A 37 -1.44 13.87 -23.12
N ASN A 38 -1.77 13.96 -21.85
CA ASN A 38 -2.15 15.21 -21.18
C ASN A 38 -3.30 15.96 -21.88
N THR A 39 -4.37 15.24 -22.21
CA THR A 39 -5.59 15.81 -22.81
C THR A 39 -6.72 15.84 -21.76
N CYS A 40 -7.43 16.95 -21.67
CA CYS A 40 -8.63 17.11 -20.86
C CYS A 40 -9.84 17.50 -21.73
N LEU A 41 -11.05 17.23 -21.24
CA LEU A 41 -12.30 17.74 -21.82
C LEU A 41 -12.69 19.04 -21.10
N ALA A 42 -12.76 20.13 -21.83
CA ALA A 42 -13.20 21.41 -21.31
C ALA A 42 -14.72 21.55 -21.44
N LEU A 43 -15.41 21.64 -20.31
CA LEU A 43 -16.82 21.97 -20.25
C LEU A 43 -17.03 23.47 -20.38
N PRO A 44 -18.10 23.91 -21.06
CA PRO A 44 -18.43 25.34 -21.15
C PRO A 44 -18.56 25.96 -19.75
N SER A 45 -17.98 27.16 -19.59
CA SER A 45 -17.94 27.85 -18.29
C SER A 45 -19.25 28.55 -17.92
N ASP A 46 -20.28 28.49 -18.76
CA ASP A 46 -21.64 28.91 -18.47
C ASP A 46 -22.46 27.83 -17.74
N VAL A 47 -22.07 26.58 -17.84
CA VAL A 47 -22.74 25.47 -17.13
C VAL A 47 -22.00 24.99 -15.87
N VAL A 48 -20.77 25.46 -15.65
CA VAL A 48 -19.96 25.11 -14.47
C VAL A 48 -19.63 26.38 -13.68
N ARG A 49 -20.03 26.42 -12.43
CA ARG A 49 -19.64 27.48 -11.50
C ARG A 49 -18.36 27.09 -10.76
N ASN A 50 -17.35 27.93 -10.84
CA ASN A 50 -16.07 27.74 -10.17
C ASN A 50 -15.98 28.66 -8.94
N LEU A 51 -15.61 28.11 -7.81
CA LEU A 51 -15.53 28.80 -6.53
C LEU A 51 -14.26 28.37 -5.79
N THR A 52 -13.75 29.26 -4.97
CA THR A 52 -12.66 28.94 -4.02
C THR A 52 -13.21 29.00 -2.60
N VAL A 53 -12.99 27.95 -1.82
CA VAL A 53 -13.51 27.82 -0.46
C VAL A 53 -12.36 27.58 0.51
N PRO A 54 -12.22 28.35 1.59
CA PRO A 54 -11.28 28.08 2.65
C PRO A 54 -11.74 26.86 3.47
N VAL A 55 -10.83 25.92 3.71
CA VAL A 55 -11.15 24.68 4.41
C VAL A 55 -10.04 24.32 5.38
N THR A 56 -10.40 23.99 6.60
CA THR A 56 -9.45 23.53 7.60
C THR A 56 -9.02 22.09 7.34
N PRO A 57 -7.82 21.67 7.78
CA PRO A 57 -7.35 20.28 7.60
C PRO A 57 -8.27 19.20 8.18
N GLN A 58 -9.09 19.57 9.18
CA GLN A 58 -10.07 18.67 9.80
C GLN A 58 -11.30 18.46 8.90
N GLU A 59 -11.74 19.53 8.22
CA GLU A 59 -12.91 19.53 7.33
C GLU A 59 -12.64 18.82 6.01
N VAL A 60 -11.39 18.82 5.51
CA VAL A 60 -11.01 18.17 4.24
C VAL A 60 -11.48 16.71 4.19
N LYS A 61 -11.41 15.97 5.31
CA LYS A 61 -11.82 14.57 5.36
C LYS A 61 -13.32 14.35 5.08
N HIS A 62 -14.13 15.37 5.33
CA HIS A 62 -15.59 15.31 5.18
C HIS A 62 -16.12 16.29 4.14
N LEU A 63 -15.21 16.96 3.43
CA LEU A 63 -15.52 18.09 2.53
C LEU A 63 -16.59 17.73 1.51
N ARG A 64 -16.52 16.58 0.88
CA ARG A 64 -17.49 16.13 -0.11
C ARG A 64 -18.94 16.13 0.42
N ARG A 65 -19.13 15.84 1.71
CA ARG A 65 -20.46 15.87 2.35
C ARG A 65 -20.83 17.25 2.85
N ALA A 66 -19.83 18.06 3.20
CA ALA A 66 -20.03 19.38 3.75
C ALA A 66 -20.29 20.46 2.67
N LEU A 67 -19.67 20.33 1.48
CA LEU A 67 -19.77 21.31 0.39
C LEU A 67 -21.20 21.72 0.02
N PRO A 68 -22.20 20.81 -0.12
CA PRO A 68 -23.56 21.21 -0.41
C PRO A 68 -24.12 22.19 0.63
N PHE A 69 -23.89 21.91 1.90
CA PHE A 69 -24.37 22.74 3.01
C PHE A 69 -23.58 24.06 3.12
N MET A 70 -22.28 24.04 2.86
CA MET A 70 -21.43 25.23 2.92
C MET A 70 -21.76 26.22 1.81
N LEU A 71 -22.24 25.75 0.68
CA LEU A 71 -22.51 26.58 -0.51
C LEU A 71 -24.01 26.84 -0.75
N GLU A 72 -24.90 26.26 0.03
CA GLU A 72 -26.36 26.36 -0.15
C GLU A 72 -26.84 27.80 -0.27
N GLU A 73 -26.35 28.70 0.59
CA GLU A 73 -26.73 30.13 0.57
C GLU A 73 -26.17 30.90 -0.62
N SER A 74 -25.11 30.39 -1.27
CA SER A 74 -24.45 31.05 -2.40
C SER A 74 -24.90 30.52 -3.77
N LEU A 75 -25.74 29.47 -3.78
CA LEU A 75 -26.26 28.88 -4.99
C LEU A 75 -27.74 29.18 -5.19
N LEU A 76 -28.17 29.33 -6.44
CA LEU A 76 -29.57 29.62 -6.79
C LEU A 76 -30.39 28.34 -6.98
N GLU A 77 -29.72 27.26 -7.30
CA GLU A 77 -30.33 25.94 -7.55
C GLU A 77 -30.36 25.08 -6.30
N ASP A 78 -31.26 24.12 -6.26
CA ASP A 78 -31.31 23.11 -5.20
C ASP A 78 -30.01 22.26 -5.19
N VAL A 79 -29.33 22.24 -4.05
CA VAL A 79 -28.07 21.51 -3.86
C VAL A 79 -28.19 20.01 -4.15
N SER A 80 -29.41 19.46 -4.05
CA SER A 80 -29.69 18.04 -4.38
C SER A 80 -29.59 17.74 -5.87
N GLU A 81 -29.78 18.75 -6.74
CA GLU A 81 -29.65 18.64 -8.18
C GLU A 81 -28.22 18.88 -8.67
N LEU A 82 -27.36 19.33 -7.80
CA LEU A 82 -26.00 19.73 -8.14
C LEU A 82 -24.98 18.63 -7.85
N HIS A 83 -23.96 18.61 -8.67
CA HIS A 83 -22.73 17.84 -8.47
C HIS A 83 -21.61 18.79 -8.03
N PHE A 84 -20.88 18.37 -7.02
CA PHE A 84 -19.76 19.12 -6.45
C PHE A 84 -18.47 18.31 -6.65
N ALA A 85 -17.51 18.92 -7.36
CA ALA A 85 -16.16 18.41 -7.46
C ALA A 85 -15.20 19.36 -6.76
N HIS A 86 -14.15 18.86 -6.16
CA HIS A 86 -13.17 19.70 -5.46
C HIS A 86 -11.73 19.22 -5.70
N ALA A 87 -10.78 20.15 -5.61
CA ALA A 87 -9.35 19.87 -5.66
C ALA A 87 -8.62 20.81 -4.68
N PRO A 88 -7.53 20.34 -4.04
CA PRO A 88 -6.76 21.17 -3.15
C PRO A 88 -6.03 22.28 -3.92
N LEU A 89 -6.06 23.48 -3.38
CA LEU A 89 -5.22 24.62 -3.74
C LEU A 89 -4.18 24.88 -2.65
N ARG A 90 -3.39 25.93 -2.83
CA ARG A 90 -2.43 26.39 -1.81
C ARG A 90 -3.16 26.97 -0.59
N ASP A 91 -2.47 27.10 0.52
CA ASP A 91 -2.89 27.84 1.73
C ASP A 91 -4.22 27.37 2.36
N GLY A 92 -4.56 26.09 2.25
CA GLY A 92 -5.79 25.55 2.83
C GLY A 92 -7.06 25.91 2.05
N LEU A 93 -6.90 26.41 0.83
CA LEU A 93 -8.01 26.66 -0.09
C LEU A 93 -8.36 25.40 -0.88
N GLN A 94 -9.62 25.31 -1.28
CA GLN A 94 -10.12 24.27 -2.18
C GLN A 94 -10.77 24.90 -3.40
N ALA A 95 -10.37 24.46 -4.57
CA ALA A 95 -11.10 24.74 -5.80
C ALA A 95 -12.36 23.88 -5.81
N VAL A 96 -13.50 24.48 -6.08
CA VAL A 96 -14.79 23.79 -6.17
C VAL A 96 -15.43 24.09 -7.52
N GLY A 97 -15.80 23.01 -8.23
CA GLY A 97 -16.62 23.09 -9.44
C GLY A 97 -18.02 22.59 -9.13
N VAL A 98 -19.01 23.40 -9.43
CA VAL A 98 -20.43 23.08 -9.24
C VAL A 98 -21.13 23.03 -10.58
N VAL A 99 -21.82 21.93 -10.86
CA VAL A 99 -22.53 21.69 -12.12
C VAL A 99 -23.80 20.89 -11.89
N LYS A 100 -24.84 21.09 -12.70
CA LYS A 100 -26.06 20.31 -12.62
C LYS A 100 -25.80 18.84 -12.97
N ARG A 101 -26.32 17.92 -12.17
CA ARG A 101 -26.21 16.47 -12.43
C ARG A 101 -26.83 16.09 -13.78
N ALA A 102 -27.94 16.76 -14.14
CA ALA A 102 -28.60 16.58 -15.44
C ALA A 102 -27.65 16.87 -16.60
N THR A 103 -26.90 17.99 -16.53
CA THR A 103 -25.92 18.37 -17.56
C THR A 103 -24.80 17.34 -17.71
N ILE A 104 -24.27 16.82 -16.59
CA ILE A 104 -23.24 15.75 -16.68
C ILE A 104 -23.82 14.49 -17.31
N ASN A 105 -25.03 14.09 -16.92
CA ASN A 105 -25.69 12.89 -17.46
C ASN A 105 -25.97 13.02 -18.97
N GLU A 106 -26.39 14.19 -19.41
CA GLU A 106 -26.61 14.52 -20.83
C GLU A 106 -25.31 14.39 -21.62
N LEU A 107 -24.24 15.04 -21.17
CA LEU A 107 -22.92 14.96 -21.78
C LEU A 107 -22.36 13.54 -21.78
N MET A 108 -22.55 12.79 -20.71
CA MET A 108 -22.19 11.36 -20.66
C MET A 108 -22.93 10.51 -21.67
N GLY A 109 -24.17 10.89 -22.04
CA GLY A 109 -24.97 10.25 -23.08
C GLY A 109 -24.50 10.56 -24.48
N GLU A 110 -24.12 11.82 -24.75
CA GLU A 110 -23.79 12.34 -26.07
C GLU A 110 -22.34 12.12 -26.50
N LEU A 111 -21.40 12.14 -25.54
CA LEU A 111 -19.97 12.03 -25.83
C LEU A 111 -19.56 10.59 -26.17
N PRO A 112 -18.63 10.41 -27.14
CA PRO A 112 -17.96 9.14 -27.37
C PRO A 112 -17.26 8.60 -26.13
N GLU A 113 -17.16 7.27 -25.97
CA GLU A 113 -16.55 6.61 -24.81
C GLU A 113 -15.11 7.10 -24.57
N SER A 114 -14.32 7.29 -25.62
CA SER A 114 -12.94 7.79 -25.56
C SER A 114 -12.82 9.17 -24.92
N LEU A 115 -13.84 10.02 -25.03
CA LEU A 115 -13.87 11.36 -24.43
C LEU A 115 -14.45 11.36 -23.01
N ARG A 116 -15.29 10.37 -22.71
CA ARG A 116 -15.83 10.22 -21.34
C ARG A 116 -14.75 9.90 -20.33
N ASP A 117 -13.70 9.21 -20.74
CA ASP A 117 -12.63 8.80 -19.82
C ASP A 117 -11.58 9.88 -19.54
N LEU A 118 -11.63 11.00 -20.26
CA LEU A 118 -10.77 12.15 -20.01
C LEU A 118 -11.09 12.82 -18.66
N PRO A 119 -10.12 13.54 -18.06
CA PRO A 119 -10.41 14.52 -17.02
C PRO A 119 -11.33 15.62 -17.56
N TRP A 120 -12.41 15.94 -16.85
CA TRP A 120 -13.34 17.00 -17.21
C TRP A 120 -13.04 18.25 -16.37
N VAL A 121 -12.74 19.34 -17.01
CA VAL A 121 -12.38 20.61 -16.39
C VAL A 121 -13.24 21.75 -16.94
N THR A 122 -13.27 22.86 -16.24
CA THR A 122 -13.94 24.04 -16.74
C THR A 122 -13.07 24.76 -17.75
N GLU A 123 -13.66 25.19 -18.83
CA GLU A 123 -13.00 25.82 -19.97
C GLU A 123 -12.19 27.06 -19.57
N ALA A 124 -12.74 27.93 -18.70
CA ALA A 124 -12.05 29.12 -18.21
C ALA A 124 -10.73 28.79 -17.52
N LEU A 125 -10.65 27.66 -16.85
CA LEU A 125 -9.45 27.24 -16.13
C LEU A 125 -8.36 26.66 -17.06
N CYS A 126 -8.65 26.49 -18.34
CA CYS A 126 -7.65 26.18 -19.37
C CYS A 126 -6.90 27.45 -19.86
N LEU A 127 -7.37 28.65 -19.56
CA LEU A 127 -6.65 29.87 -19.87
C LEU A 127 -5.39 29.99 -18.98
N PRO A 128 -4.30 30.61 -19.47
CA PRO A 128 -3.14 30.90 -18.64
C PRO A 128 -3.52 31.86 -17.49
N TRP A 129 -2.86 31.67 -16.35
CA TRP A 129 -3.07 32.53 -15.18
C TRP A 129 -1.78 32.70 -14.37
N SER A 130 -1.63 33.85 -13.79
CA SER A 130 -0.62 34.12 -12.76
C SER A 130 -1.21 35.08 -11.71
N ALA A 131 -0.60 35.10 -10.51
CA ALA A 131 -1.08 35.97 -9.45
C ALA A 131 -1.09 37.44 -9.90
N GLY A 132 -2.23 38.14 -9.68
CA GLY A 132 -2.43 39.52 -10.13
C GLY A 132 -2.74 39.69 -11.62
N GLN A 133 -3.04 38.57 -12.34
CA GLN A 133 -3.41 38.59 -13.76
C GLN A 133 -4.85 38.12 -13.96
N TRP A 134 -5.60 38.86 -14.79
CA TRP A 134 -6.85 38.39 -15.38
C TRP A 134 -6.63 38.02 -16.86
N THR A 135 -7.10 36.90 -17.25
CA THR A 135 -6.99 36.47 -18.64
C THR A 135 -8.37 36.41 -19.28
N LEU A 136 -8.51 37.10 -20.39
CA LEU A 136 -9.74 37.23 -21.17
C LEU A 136 -9.53 36.59 -22.55
N LEU A 137 -10.50 35.83 -23.02
CA LEU A 137 -10.54 35.35 -24.40
C LEU A 137 -11.86 35.76 -25.05
N PHE A 138 -11.78 36.64 -26.05
CA PHE A 138 -12.92 37.14 -26.81
C PHE A 138 -13.29 36.18 -27.93
N GLU A 139 -14.52 35.65 -27.90
CA GLU A 139 -15.09 34.74 -28.88
C GLU A 139 -16.52 35.19 -29.23
N SER A 140 -16.87 35.29 -30.50
CA SER A 140 -18.22 35.42 -31.09
C SER A 140 -19.33 35.92 -30.14
N GLY A 141 -19.17 37.12 -29.52
CA GLY A 141 -20.16 37.73 -28.63
C GLY A 141 -20.08 37.33 -27.17
N SER A 142 -19.20 36.45 -26.79
CA SER A 142 -18.92 36.05 -25.40
C SER A 142 -17.44 36.21 -25.07
N VAL A 143 -17.14 36.31 -23.76
CA VAL A 143 -15.78 36.42 -23.25
C VAL A 143 -15.59 35.36 -22.20
N LEU A 144 -14.55 34.54 -22.37
CA LEU A 144 -14.09 33.62 -21.34
C LEU A 144 -13.11 34.36 -20.46
N VAL A 145 -13.37 34.41 -19.16
CA VAL A 145 -12.58 35.15 -18.19
C VAL A 145 -12.05 34.23 -17.12
N ARG A 146 -10.75 34.32 -16.82
CA ARG A 146 -10.13 33.72 -15.66
C ARG A 146 -9.48 34.79 -14.81
N TRP A 147 -9.96 34.99 -13.57
CA TRP A 147 -9.50 36.07 -12.68
C TRP A 147 -8.73 35.57 -11.47
N ALA A 148 -8.84 34.25 -11.14
CA ALA A 148 -8.10 33.66 -10.05
C ALA A 148 -7.54 32.26 -10.43
N GLU A 149 -6.77 31.67 -9.53
CA GLU A 149 -6.15 30.35 -9.77
C GLU A 149 -7.18 29.29 -10.16
N ALA A 150 -8.33 29.26 -9.48
CA ALA A 150 -9.41 28.30 -9.74
C ALA A 150 -10.78 28.96 -9.99
N GLU A 151 -10.81 30.22 -10.38
CA GLU A 151 -12.06 30.91 -10.67
C GLU A 151 -12.06 31.55 -12.07
N GLY A 152 -13.16 31.38 -12.74
CA GLY A 152 -13.40 31.90 -14.07
C GLY A 152 -14.81 31.58 -14.55
N ALA A 153 -15.25 32.31 -15.54
CA ALA A 153 -16.59 32.19 -16.11
C ALA A 153 -16.58 32.52 -17.61
N ARG A 154 -17.65 32.19 -18.27
CA ARG A 154 -18.02 32.71 -19.60
C ARG A 154 -19.15 33.73 -19.41
N VAL A 155 -18.99 34.92 -19.97
CA VAL A 155 -19.99 35.95 -19.95
C VAL A 155 -20.24 36.52 -21.33
N GLU A 156 -21.43 37.08 -21.56
CA GLU A 156 -21.66 37.86 -22.77
C GLU A 156 -20.79 39.14 -22.74
N ALA A 157 -20.28 39.56 -23.88
CA ALA A 157 -19.37 40.70 -23.95
C ALA A 157 -19.99 42.01 -23.34
N VAL A 158 -21.30 42.16 -23.40
CA VAL A 158 -22.04 43.28 -22.81
C VAL A 158 -22.00 43.28 -21.27
N LEU A 159 -21.84 42.14 -20.64
CA LEU A 159 -21.78 41.99 -19.19
C LEU A 159 -20.34 42.02 -18.64
N LEU A 160 -19.33 41.98 -19.52
CA LEU A 160 -17.93 42.01 -19.11
C LEU A 160 -17.57 43.20 -18.21
N PRO A 161 -18.00 44.46 -18.52
CA PRO A 161 -17.70 45.60 -17.62
C PRO A 161 -18.21 45.40 -16.18
N ALA A 162 -19.45 44.92 -16.06
CA ALA A 162 -20.05 44.68 -14.76
C ALA A 162 -19.32 43.53 -13.97
N LEU A 163 -18.86 42.51 -14.68
CA LEU A 163 -18.04 41.48 -14.06
C LEU A 163 -16.71 42.04 -13.58
N LEU A 164 -15.96 42.74 -14.44
CA LEU A 164 -14.64 43.28 -14.09
C LEU A 164 -14.72 44.32 -12.95
N ASP A 165 -15.77 45.14 -12.90
CA ASP A 165 -16.02 46.08 -11.80
C ASP A 165 -16.37 45.38 -10.48
N SER A 166 -16.92 44.16 -10.52
CA SER A 166 -17.24 43.36 -9.33
C SER A 166 -16.03 42.60 -8.76
N LEU A 167 -14.96 42.47 -9.55
CA LEU A 167 -13.72 41.80 -9.11
C LEU A 167 -12.86 42.82 -8.34
N ASP A 168 -12.58 42.50 -7.08
CA ASP A 168 -11.86 43.35 -6.15
C ASP A 168 -10.34 43.34 -6.41
N SER A 169 -9.89 44.03 -7.46
CA SER A 169 -8.46 44.19 -7.74
C SER A 169 -8.19 45.48 -8.54
N GLU A 170 -7.72 46.53 -7.87
CA GLU A 170 -7.32 47.80 -8.50
C GLU A 170 -6.06 47.71 -9.38
N GLN A 171 -5.29 46.60 -9.34
CA GLN A 171 -3.96 46.45 -9.98
C GLN A 171 -3.81 45.21 -10.82
N ALA A 172 -4.90 44.62 -11.29
CA ALA A 172 -4.78 43.38 -12.14
C ALA A 172 -4.30 43.74 -13.54
N VAL A 173 -3.27 43.04 -13.99
CA VAL A 173 -2.85 43.03 -15.40
C VAL A 173 -3.87 42.25 -16.20
N VAL A 174 -4.48 42.86 -17.20
CA VAL A 174 -5.46 42.26 -18.09
C VAL A 174 -4.76 41.73 -19.33
N VAL A 175 -4.69 40.40 -19.50
CA VAL A 175 -4.18 39.75 -20.71
C VAL A 175 -5.37 39.32 -21.57
N ALA A 176 -5.57 40.00 -22.71
CA ALA A 176 -6.70 39.75 -23.58
C ALA A 176 -6.28 39.02 -24.89
N TYR A 177 -6.97 37.96 -25.20
CA TYR A 177 -6.83 37.22 -26.45
C TYR A 177 -8.06 37.39 -27.32
N GLY A 178 -7.87 37.42 -28.64
CA GLY A 178 -8.97 37.54 -29.60
C GLY A 178 -8.49 37.79 -30.99
N GLN A 179 -9.44 38.08 -31.91
CA GLN A 179 -9.16 38.40 -33.30
C GLN A 179 -9.19 39.91 -33.58
N ASP A 180 -9.97 40.67 -32.80
CA ASP A 180 -10.16 42.11 -33.00
C ASP A 180 -9.86 42.87 -31.68
N GLU A 181 -8.69 43.54 -31.66
CA GLU A 181 -8.24 44.32 -30.50
C GLU A 181 -9.14 45.51 -30.23
N ALA A 182 -9.61 46.17 -31.28
CA ALA A 182 -10.43 47.40 -31.10
C ALA A 182 -11.79 47.08 -30.47
N ALA A 183 -12.43 45.99 -30.94
CA ALA A 183 -13.68 45.51 -30.37
C ALA A 183 -13.49 45.00 -28.92
N ALA A 184 -12.40 44.31 -28.64
CA ALA A 184 -12.07 43.87 -27.31
C ALA A 184 -11.86 45.04 -26.35
N LYS A 185 -11.07 46.03 -26.75
CA LYS A 185 -10.80 47.24 -25.96
C LYS A 185 -12.05 48.04 -25.70
N ALA A 186 -12.98 48.12 -26.66
CA ALA A 186 -14.28 48.81 -26.48
C ALA A 186 -15.17 48.11 -25.43
N SER A 187 -15.00 46.81 -25.21
CA SER A 187 -15.76 46.02 -24.22
C SER A 187 -15.14 46.01 -22.82
N ILE A 188 -13.89 46.45 -22.67
CA ILE A 188 -13.17 46.51 -21.39
C ILE A 188 -13.32 47.93 -20.82
N PRO A 189 -13.63 48.10 -19.49
CA PRO A 189 -13.70 49.43 -18.87
C PRO A 189 -12.40 50.20 -19.05
N PRO A 190 -12.47 51.55 -19.25
CA PRO A 190 -11.31 52.39 -19.53
C PRO A 190 -10.20 52.32 -18.48
N GLN A 191 -10.56 52.09 -17.23
CA GLN A 191 -9.62 51.97 -16.10
C GLN A 191 -8.60 50.83 -16.27
N PHE A 192 -8.92 49.81 -17.06
CA PHE A 192 -8.03 48.67 -17.30
C PHE A 192 -7.23 48.80 -18.61
N HIS A 193 -7.45 49.83 -19.42
CA HIS A 193 -6.81 49.98 -20.73
C HIS A 193 -5.29 50.11 -20.64
N ASP A 194 -4.79 50.81 -19.63
CA ASP A 194 -3.34 51.05 -19.43
C ASP A 194 -2.61 49.78 -18.96
N GLN A 195 -3.34 48.83 -18.41
CA GLN A 195 -2.80 47.52 -17.90
C GLN A 195 -3.13 46.39 -18.84
N MET A 196 -3.76 46.66 -19.97
CA MET A 196 -4.16 45.67 -20.95
C MET A 196 -2.99 45.26 -21.84
N GLN A 197 -2.76 43.95 -21.93
CA GLN A 197 -1.85 43.32 -22.87
C GLN A 197 -2.66 42.52 -23.89
N TRP A 198 -2.61 42.96 -25.14
CA TRP A 198 -3.28 42.26 -26.22
C TRP A 198 -2.41 41.14 -26.82
N ARG A 199 -3.04 40.03 -27.11
CA ARG A 199 -2.45 38.92 -27.83
C ARG A 199 -3.42 38.39 -28.88
N GLN A 200 -3.01 38.41 -30.15
CA GLN A 200 -3.84 37.91 -31.20
C GLN A 200 -3.88 36.37 -31.17
N GLY A 201 -5.08 35.80 -31.18
CA GLY A 201 -5.27 34.35 -31.19
C GLY A 201 -6.50 33.90 -30.43
N GLY A 202 -6.73 32.59 -30.44
CA GLY A 202 -7.80 31.93 -29.70
C GLY A 202 -7.28 31.13 -28.49
N LEU A 203 -8.06 30.12 -28.12
CA LEU A 203 -7.68 29.26 -26.98
C LEU A 203 -6.40 28.47 -27.29
N SER A 204 -6.18 28.04 -28.53
CA SER A 204 -4.95 27.30 -28.91
C SER A 204 -3.68 28.11 -28.68
N GLU A 205 -3.72 29.43 -28.96
CA GLU A 205 -2.61 30.34 -28.71
C GLU A 205 -2.46 30.63 -27.19
N ALA A 206 -3.56 30.76 -26.48
CA ALA A 206 -3.53 30.91 -25.03
C ALA A 206 -2.92 29.68 -24.31
N LEU A 207 -3.16 28.48 -24.80
CA LEU A 207 -2.60 27.24 -24.26
C LEU A 207 -1.07 27.16 -24.35
N LEU A 208 -0.39 27.96 -25.19
CA LEU A 208 1.07 28.04 -25.20
C LEU A 208 1.66 28.54 -23.88
N LEU A 209 0.90 29.31 -23.15
CA LEU A 209 1.29 29.90 -21.86
C LEU A 209 0.51 29.34 -20.68
N ALA A 210 -0.41 28.41 -20.94
CA ALA A 210 -1.17 27.74 -19.89
C ALA A 210 -0.30 26.72 -19.13
N GLU A 211 -0.67 26.50 -17.87
CA GLU A 211 -0.05 25.44 -17.07
C GLU A 211 -0.37 24.04 -17.65
N PRO A 212 0.54 23.07 -17.48
CA PRO A 212 0.32 21.71 -17.99
C PRO A 212 -0.92 21.01 -17.42
N ALA A 213 -1.35 21.44 -16.24
CA ALA A 213 -2.55 20.93 -15.58
C ALA A 213 -3.42 22.12 -15.10
N PRO A 214 -4.72 22.13 -15.45
CA PRO A 214 -5.64 23.14 -14.94
C PRO A 214 -5.72 23.07 -13.41
N ALA A 215 -5.75 24.22 -12.73
CA ALA A 215 -5.85 24.29 -11.27
C ALA A 215 -7.25 23.91 -10.74
N GLY A 216 -8.21 23.65 -11.61
CA GLY A 216 -9.57 23.28 -11.26
C GLY A 216 -9.74 21.80 -10.92
N PRO A 217 -10.85 21.46 -10.25
CA PRO A 217 -11.17 20.08 -9.97
C PRO A 217 -11.54 19.32 -11.25
N ASN A 218 -11.16 18.04 -11.31
CA ASN A 218 -11.77 17.14 -12.26
C ASN A 218 -13.24 16.95 -11.87
N LEU A 219 -14.16 17.34 -12.74
CA LEU A 219 -15.60 17.24 -12.49
C LEU A 219 -16.10 15.77 -12.45
N ARG A 220 -15.33 14.85 -12.98
CA ARG A 220 -15.61 13.42 -12.89
C ARG A 220 -15.19 12.84 -11.54
N GLN A 221 -15.89 13.23 -10.51
CA GLN A 221 -15.72 12.73 -9.16
C GLN A 221 -16.97 12.01 -8.66
N GLY A 222 -16.82 11.23 -7.61
CA GLY A 222 -17.94 10.64 -6.93
C GLY A 222 -18.71 9.63 -7.78
N GLU A 223 -19.98 9.91 -8.03
CA GLU A 223 -20.86 9.07 -8.85
C GLU A 223 -20.48 9.08 -10.33
N PHE A 224 -19.86 10.18 -10.78
CA PHE A 224 -19.38 10.34 -12.16
C PHE A 224 -17.90 9.94 -12.33
N ALA A 225 -17.26 9.45 -11.29
CA ALA A 225 -15.87 8.99 -11.40
C ALA A 225 -15.71 7.89 -12.46
N PRO A 226 -14.60 7.85 -13.21
CA PRO A 226 -14.32 6.77 -14.14
C PRO A 226 -14.41 5.42 -13.41
N GLN A 227 -15.28 4.54 -13.92
CA GLN A 227 -15.35 3.19 -13.39
C GLN A 227 -14.15 2.40 -13.90
N LEU A 228 -13.48 1.71 -12.98
CA LEU A 228 -12.42 0.79 -13.37
C LEU A 228 -12.98 -0.22 -14.39
N PRO A 229 -12.34 -0.43 -15.53
CA PRO A 229 -12.81 -1.35 -16.57
C PRO A 229 -12.62 -2.82 -16.12
N LEU A 230 -13.25 -3.18 -15.00
CA LEU A 230 -13.13 -4.52 -14.40
C LEU A 230 -13.58 -5.62 -15.36
N LYS A 231 -14.59 -5.34 -16.20
CA LYS A 231 -15.06 -6.28 -17.22
C LYS A 231 -13.97 -6.56 -18.27
N ARG A 232 -13.24 -5.52 -18.72
CA ARG A 232 -12.14 -5.65 -19.68
C ARG A 232 -10.95 -6.37 -19.05
N TRP A 233 -10.62 -6.05 -17.81
CA TRP A 233 -9.58 -6.74 -17.06
C TRP A 233 -9.95 -8.20 -16.77
N TRP A 234 -11.22 -8.46 -16.43
CA TRP A 234 -11.70 -9.83 -16.27
C TRP A 234 -11.54 -10.65 -17.55
N GLY A 235 -11.83 -10.09 -18.71
CA GLY A 235 -11.59 -10.76 -20.00
C GLY A 235 -10.14 -11.19 -20.23
N ILE A 236 -9.18 -10.39 -19.76
CA ILE A 236 -7.74 -10.72 -19.86
C ILE A 236 -7.35 -11.73 -18.77
N TRP A 237 -7.82 -11.54 -17.54
CA TRP A 237 -7.41 -12.35 -16.39
C TRP A 237 -8.15 -13.69 -16.27
N GLN A 238 -9.31 -13.85 -16.91
CA GLN A 238 -10.07 -15.11 -16.85
C GLN A 238 -9.26 -16.32 -17.36
N GLN A 239 -8.45 -16.14 -18.39
CA GLN A 239 -7.60 -17.23 -18.92
C GLN A 239 -6.52 -17.62 -17.90
N VAL A 240 -5.92 -16.65 -17.23
CA VAL A 240 -4.94 -16.89 -16.17
C VAL A 240 -5.60 -17.55 -14.95
N ALA A 241 -6.79 -17.09 -14.57
CA ALA A 241 -7.55 -17.68 -13.46
C ALA A 241 -7.93 -19.15 -13.74
N VAL A 242 -8.35 -19.46 -14.98
CA VAL A 242 -8.65 -20.85 -15.40
C VAL A 242 -7.38 -21.70 -15.38
N ALA A 243 -6.26 -21.21 -15.92
CA ALA A 243 -4.99 -21.93 -15.90
C ALA A 243 -4.51 -22.22 -14.47
N LEU A 244 -4.64 -21.23 -13.57
CA LEU A 244 -4.28 -21.39 -12.16
C LEU A 244 -5.21 -22.38 -11.45
N GLY A 245 -6.51 -22.35 -11.75
CA GLY A 245 -7.49 -23.32 -11.25
C GLY A 245 -7.16 -24.76 -11.67
N VAL A 246 -6.83 -24.96 -12.96
CA VAL A 246 -6.42 -26.28 -13.49
C VAL A 246 -5.12 -26.75 -12.81
N ALA A 247 -4.13 -25.87 -12.66
CA ALA A 247 -2.87 -26.22 -11.98
C ALA A 247 -3.11 -26.61 -10.51
N LEU A 248 -4.00 -25.92 -9.80
CA LEU A 248 -4.35 -26.24 -8.42
C LEU A 248 -5.06 -27.60 -8.30
N ILE A 249 -6.00 -27.88 -9.21
CA ILE A 249 -6.71 -29.17 -9.26
C ILE A 249 -5.71 -30.29 -9.55
N LEU A 250 -4.80 -30.08 -10.51
CA LEU A 250 -3.78 -31.09 -10.85
C LEU A 250 -2.84 -31.35 -9.66
N LYS A 251 -2.39 -30.29 -8.98
CA LYS A 251 -1.55 -30.40 -7.78
C LYS A 251 -2.25 -31.14 -6.66
N THR A 252 -3.53 -30.85 -6.41
CA THR A 252 -4.30 -31.56 -5.38
C THR A 252 -4.52 -33.02 -5.75
N ALA A 253 -4.80 -33.33 -7.01
CA ALA A 253 -4.94 -34.70 -7.49
C ALA A 253 -3.65 -35.52 -7.34
N LEU A 254 -2.51 -34.93 -7.69
CA LEU A 254 -1.18 -35.54 -7.48
C LEU A 254 -0.89 -35.79 -6.00
N SER A 255 -1.16 -34.80 -5.13
CA SER A 255 -0.98 -34.94 -3.68
C SER A 255 -1.85 -36.04 -3.08
N VAL A 256 -3.08 -36.22 -3.58
CA VAL A 256 -3.97 -37.33 -3.15
C VAL A 256 -3.45 -38.66 -3.64
N ALA A 257 -2.94 -38.74 -4.87
CA ALA A 257 -2.31 -39.98 -5.41
C ALA A 257 -1.08 -40.34 -4.58
N ASP A 258 -0.18 -39.41 -4.30
CA ASP A 258 1.01 -39.63 -3.45
C ASP A 258 0.62 -40.09 -2.04
N TYR A 259 -0.43 -39.47 -1.46
CA TYR A 259 -0.94 -39.91 -0.15
C TYR A 259 -1.45 -41.34 -0.17
N GLN A 260 -2.13 -41.75 -1.23
CA GLN A 260 -2.61 -43.14 -1.36
C GLN A 260 -1.46 -44.17 -1.54
N THR A 261 -0.44 -43.79 -2.32
CA THR A 261 0.74 -44.66 -2.50
C THR A 261 1.53 -44.81 -1.19
N LEU A 262 1.79 -43.69 -0.49
CA LEU A 262 2.46 -43.71 0.82
C LEU A 262 1.68 -44.55 1.85
N LYS A 263 0.35 -44.42 1.85
CA LYS A 263 -0.51 -45.20 2.74
C LYS A 263 -0.45 -46.74 2.41
N ALA A 264 -0.38 -47.08 1.14
CA ALA A 264 -0.23 -48.48 0.71
C ALA A 264 1.15 -49.04 1.12
N GLU A 265 2.21 -48.27 0.96
CA GLU A 265 3.56 -48.62 1.39
C GLU A 265 3.65 -48.77 2.92
N ASP A 266 3.04 -47.89 3.70
CA ASP A 266 2.98 -47.97 5.17
C ASP A 266 2.30 -49.29 5.62
N LEU A 267 1.17 -49.64 4.96
CA LEU A 267 0.49 -50.90 5.25
C LEU A 267 1.36 -52.13 4.91
N GLN A 268 2.08 -52.11 3.79
CA GLN A 268 3.00 -53.19 3.42
C GLN A 268 4.16 -53.32 4.39
N LEU A 269 4.76 -52.20 4.80
CA LEU A 269 5.82 -52.14 5.80
C LEU A 269 5.36 -52.70 7.14
N ARG A 270 4.18 -52.30 7.61
CA ARG A 270 3.59 -52.83 8.85
C ARG A 270 3.37 -54.35 8.78
N GLN A 271 2.88 -54.85 7.65
CA GLN A 271 2.73 -56.30 7.43
C GLN A 271 4.08 -57.00 7.40
N ALA A 272 5.10 -56.45 6.74
CA ALA A 272 6.45 -56.99 6.71
C ALA A 272 7.08 -57.07 8.13
N ILE A 273 6.91 -55.99 8.92
CA ILE A 273 7.34 -55.92 10.32
C ILE A 273 6.62 -57.01 11.15
N GLN A 274 5.30 -57.12 11.01
CA GLN A 274 4.54 -58.17 11.73
C GLN A 274 4.98 -59.57 11.35
N ASN A 275 5.23 -59.85 10.06
CA ASN A 275 5.68 -61.14 9.59
C ASN A 275 7.10 -61.47 10.10
N SER A 276 7.98 -60.48 10.13
CA SER A 276 9.33 -60.65 10.68
C SER A 276 9.31 -60.92 12.19
N TYR A 277 8.46 -60.20 12.91
CA TYR A 277 8.28 -60.41 14.35
C TYR A 277 7.72 -61.78 14.67
N ARG A 278 6.73 -62.30 13.88
CA ARG A 278 6.19 -63.65 14.05
C ARG A 278 7.21 -64.78 13.81
N ARG A 279 8.21 -64.56 12.95
CA ARG A 279 9.30 -65.54 12.76
C ARG A 279 10.18 -65.65 13.99
N ILE A 280 10.36 -64.56 14.74
CA ILE A 280 11.22 -64.55 15.94
C ILE A 280 10.43 -65.00 17.17
N ASN A 281 9.15 -64.67 17.25
CA ASN A 281 8.31 -64.93 18.41
C ASN A 281 6.97 -65.60 18.04
N PRO A 282 6.94 -66.91 17.78
CA PRO A 282 5.81 -67.59 17.16
C PRO A 282 4.59 -67.79 18.09
N ARG A 283 4.67 -67.54 19.41
CA ARG A 283 3.61 -67.76 20.40
C ARG A 283 3.11 -66.50 21.14
N GLY A 284 3.54 -65.29 20.75
CA GLY A 284 3.13 -64.04 21.37
C GLY A 284 1.90 -63.41 20.71
N ALA A 285 0.96 -62.85 21.48
CA ALA A 285 -0.13 -62.03 20.95
C ALA A 285 0.44 -60.72 20.34
N VAL A 286 0.21 -60.51 19.03
CA VAL A 286 0.67 -59.34 18.29
C VAL A 286 -0.38 -58.24 18.42
N VAL A 287 -0.31 -57.44 19.48
CA VAL A 287 -1.29 -56.34 19.70
C VAL A 287 -0.73 -54.96 19.28
N ASP A 288 0.57 -54.75 19.40
CA ASP A 288 1.25 -53.53 18.97
C ASP A 288 2.77 -53.83 18.91
N VAL A 289 3.24 -54.23 17.73
CA VAL A 289 4.65 -54.64 17.53
C VAL A 289 5.61 -53.50 17.84
N GLU A 290 5.23 -52.29 17.53
CA GLU A 290 6.07 -51.11 17.71
C GLU A 290 6.25 -50.77 19.22
N LYS A 291 5.18 -50.84 20.01
CA LYS A 291 5.28 -50.67 21.47
C LYS A 291 6.01 -51.81 22.15
N GLN A 292 5.82 -53.04 21.69
CA GLN A 292 6.53 -54.20 22.25
C GLN A 292 8.02 -54.14 21.93
N LEU A 293 8.38 -53.75 20.71
CA LEU A 293 9.79 -53.61 20.30
C LEU A 293 10.45 -52.45 21.06
N ASN A 294 9.77 -51.32 21.20
CA ASN A 294 10.27 -50.17 21.98
C ASN A 294 10.44 -50.52 23.47
N ARG A 295 9.56 -51.35 24.03
CA ARG A 295 9.71 -51.82 25.42
C ARG A 295 10.91 -52.76 25.55
N GLN A 296 11.13 -53.68 24.62
CA GLN A 296 12.30 -54.57 24.61
C GLN A 296 13.59 -53.79 24.36
N LEU A 297 13.56 -52.78 23.50
CA LEU A 297 14.70 -51.89 23.28
C LEU A 297 14.99 -51.02 24.53
N ALA A 298 13.96 -50.58 25.24
CA ALA A 298 14.13 -49.86 26.50
C ALA A 298 14.73 -50.78 27.59
N GLU A 299 14.31 -52.05 27.66
CA GLU A 299 14.89 -53.06 28.56
C GLU A 299 16.35 -53.39 28.20
N LEU A 300 16.69 -53.46 26.92
CA LEU A 300 18.07 -53.60 26.43
C LEU A 300 18.87 -52.30 26.58
N GLY A 301 18.20 -51.13 26.45
CA GLY A 301 18.78 -49.81 26.60
C GLY A 301 19.17 -49.48 28.05
N ALA A 302 18.55 -50.13 29.03
CA ALA A 302 19.01 -50.04 30.45
C ALA A 302 20.45 -50.51 30.60
N GLY A 303 20.92 -51.40 29.69
CA GLY A 303 22.33 -51.79 29.61
C GLY A 303 23.25 -50.74 28.99
N ALA A 304 22.72 -49.83 28.17
CA ALA A 304 23.51 -48.73 27.57
C ALA A 304 23.77 -47.57 28.56
N GLN A 305 22.87 -47.36 29.55
CA GLN A 305 23.10 -46.40 30.61
C GLN A 305 24.29 -46.78 31.51
N HIS A 306 24.57 -48.09 31.65
CA HIS A 306 25.76 -48.55 32.38
C HIS A 306 27.07 -48.29 31.59
N ARG A 307 27.02 -48.16 30.29
CA ARG A 307 28.22 -47.86 29.48
C ARG A 307 28.67 -46.38 29.59
N ALA A 308 27.78 -45.49 29.91
CA ALA A 308 28.14 -44.05 30.14
C ALA A 308 28.67 -43.83 31.58
N PHE A 309 28.21 -44.64 32.56
CA PHE A 309 28.61 -44.53 33.95
C PHE A 309 30.05 -44.95 34.20
N THR A 310 30.49 -46.06 33.62
CA THR A 310 31.83 -46.64 33.86
C THR A 310 32.99 -45.69 33.50
N PRO A 311 33.06 -45.03 32.36
CA PRO A 311 34.16 -44.11 32.07
C PRO A 311 34.14 -42.90 33.01
N VAL A 312 32.98 -42.38 33.39
CA VAL A 312 32.87 -41.22 34.29
C VAL A 312 33.29 -41.63 35.71
N LEU A 313 32.94 -42.83 36.16
CA LEU A 313 33.41 -43.35 37.45
C LEU A 313 34.93 -43.51 37.48
N VAL A 314 35.55 -43.97 36.40
CA VAL A 314 37.01 -44.05 36.32
C VAL A 314 37.68 -42.68 36.38
N MET A 315 37.11 -41.67 35.67
CA MET A 315 37.61 -40.30 35.77
C MET A 315 37.46 -39.71 37.17
N LEU A 316 36.39 -40.03 37.85
CA LEU A 316 36.11 -39.56 39.20
C LEU A 316 37.07 -40.19 40.24
N ILE A 317 37.33 -41.51 40.13
CA ILE A 317 38.31 -42.17 40.97
C ILE A 317 39.71 -41.60 40.74
N SER A 318 40.10 -41.42 39.44
CA SER A 318 41.41 -40.85 39.13
C SER A 318 41.59 -39.39 39.53
N ALA A 319 40.51 -38.62 39.63
CA ALA A 319 40.55 -37.24 40.17
C ALA A 319 40.67 -37.21 41.68
N ALA A 320 40.05 -38.16 42.37
CA ALA A 320 40.19 -38.31 43.83
C ALA A 320 41.59 -38.83 44.20
N ASP A 321 42.15 -39.76 43.47
CA ASP A 321 43.50 -40.31 43.71
C ASP A 321 44.60 -39.25 43.48
N ALA A 322 44.33 -38.21 42.67
CA ALA A 322 45.30 -37.12 42.39
C ALA A 322 45.49 -36.19 43.62
N VAL A 323 44.63 -36.23 44.61
CA VAL A 323 44.70 -35.36 45.82
C VAL A 323 44.93 -36.24 47.05
N PRO A 324 45.98 -35.99 47.81
CA PRO A 324 46.31 -36.85 49.00
C PRO A 324 45.22 -36.79 50.07
N ASP A 325 45.01 -37.95 50.75
CA ASP A 325 44.13 -38.12 51.92
C ASP A 325 42.61 -37.88 51.63
N ILE A 326 42.16 -38.09 50.39
CA ILE A 326 40.75 -38.10 50.05
C ILE A 326 40.20 -39.51 50.01
N THR A 327 39.06 -39.68 50.68
CA THR A 327 38.34 -40.96 50.66
C THR A 327 36.93 -40.78 50.06
N LEU A 328 36.64 -41.50 49.00
CA LEU A 328 35.29 -41.59 48.46
C LEU A 328 34.41 -42.50 49.30
N THR A 329 33.38 -41.95 49.90
CA THR A 329 32.50 -42.67 50.84
C THR A 329 31.35 -43.34 50.10
N SER A 330 30.75 -42.65 49.12
CA SER A 330 29.68 -43.23 48.29
C SER A 330 29.54 -42.50 46.98
N VAL A 331 29.11 -43.24 45.98
CA VAL A 331 28.81 -42.71 44.63
C VAL A 331 27.41 -43.18 44.26
N ASN A 332 26.53 -42.27 43.96
CA ASN A 332 25.15 -42.57 43.61
C ASN A 332 24.85 -41.97 42.21
N PHE A 333 24.45 -42.80 41.27
CA PHE A 333 24.10 -42.42 39.90
C PHE A 333 22.58 -42.35 39.73
N SER A 334 22.06 -41.21 39.41
CA SER A 334 20.63 -40.94 39.29
C SER A 334 20.28 -40.42 37.89
N GLY A 335 19.16 -40.88 37.32
CA GLY A 335 18.56 -40.33 36.15
C GLY A 335 19.38 -40.36 34.86
N GLY A 336 20.51 -41.10 34.84
CA GLY A 336 21.34 -41.27 33.63
C GLY A 336 22.26 -40.08 33.28
N ARG A 337 22.23 -38.99 34.05
CA ARG A 337 22.98 -37.77 33.77
C ARG A 337 23.66 -37.16 35.00
N GLU A 338 23.39 -37.62 36.18
CA GLU A 338 23.85 -37.00 37.41
C GLU A 338 24.49 -38.03 38.34
N ILE A 339 25.72 -37.72 38.78
CA ILE A 339 26.42 -38.51 39.80
C ILE A 339 26.59 -37.69 41.03
N ARG A 340 26.10 -38.17 42.18
CA ARG A 340 26.37 -37.59 43.51
C ARG A 340 27.44 -38.40 44.20
N VAL A 341 28.48 -37.68 44.61
CA VAL A 341 29.66 -38.26 45.27
C VAL A 341 29.79 -37.69 46.66
N ASN A 342 29.84 -38.56 47.68
CA ASN A 342 30.24 -38.17 49.01
C ASN A 342 31.71 -38.49 49.22
N LEU A 343 32.47 -37.49 49.64
CA LEU A 343 33.89 -37.63 49.90
C LEU A 343 34.25 -37.06 51.29
N SER A 344 35.30 -37.60 51.85
CA SER A 344 35.92 -37.13 53.06
C SER A 344 37.33 -36.62 52.78
N ALA A 345 37.67 -35.45 53.20
CA ALA A 345 38.93 -34.77 52.93
C ALA A 345 39.50 -34.16 54.22
N PRO A 346 40.82 -33.95 54.38
CA PRO A 346 41.42 -33.36 55.57
C PRO A 346 41.05 -31.88 55.73
N ASN A 347 40.80 -31.16 54.67
CA ASN A 347 40.42 -29.77 54.69
C ASN A 347 39.57 -29.38 53.50
N PHE A 348 39.00 -28.17 53.51
CA PHE A 348 38.13 -27.64 52.47
C PHE A 348 38.91 -27.41 51.15
N GLN A 349 40.17 -27.06 51.23
CA GLN A 349 41.03 -26.82 50.07
C GLN A 349 41.22 -28.10 49.21
N SER A 350 41.35 -29.23 49.89
CA SER A 350 41.47 -30.55 49.18
C SER A 350 40.14 -30.91 48.45
N VAL A 351 38.98 -30.54 48.97
CA VAL A 351 37.69 -30.70 48.28
C VAL A 351 37.65 -29.86 47.00
N GLU A 352 38.12 -28.60 47.11
CA GLU A 352 38.16 -27.67 45.97
C GLU A 352 39.13 -28.13 44.88
N GLN A 353 40.28 -28.68 45.25
CA GLN A 353 41.24 -29.31 44.30
C GLN A 353 40.62 -30.48 43.54
N VAL A 354 39.81 -31.35 44.17
CA VAL A 354 39.08 -32.39 43.47
C VAL A 354 38.08 -31.83 42.49
N ARG A 355 37.36 -30.76 42.89
CA ARG A 355 36.43 -30.08 41.99
C ARG A 355 37.12 -29.50 40.78
N GLU A 356 38.28 -28.89 40.96
CA GLU A 356 39.09 -28.32 39.87
C GLU A 356 39.62 -29.40 38.91
N GLN A 357 40.11 -30.51 39.45
CA GLN A 357 40.55 -31.66 38.70
C GLN A 357 39.43 -32.31 37.85
N LEU A 358 38.19 -32.30 38.36
CA LEU A 358 37.03 -32.76 37.61
C LEU A 358 36.67 -31.77 36.48
N SER A 359 36.78 -30.47 36.74
CA SER A 359 36.53 -29.42 35.74
C SER A 359 37.54 -29.48 34.58
N GLU A 360 38.84 -29.72 34.86
CA GLU A 360 39.90 -29.89 33.86
C GLU A 360 39.64 -31.08 32.93
N ARG A 361 38.89 -32.09 33.39
CA ARG A 361 38.49 -33.28 32.65
C ARG A 361 37.12 -33.14 31.98
N SER A 362 36.61 -31.89 31.84
CA SER A 362 35.32 -31.57 31.22
C SER A 362 34.09 -32.13 31.96
N LEU A 363 34.20 -32.40 33.26
CA LEU A 363 33.10 -32.78 34.11
C LEU A 363 32.67 -31.58 34.94
N GLN A 364 31.41 -31.15 34.83
CA GLN A 364 30.88 -30.07 35.65
C GLN A 364 30.57 -30.57 37.08
N ALA A 365 31.43 -30.26 38.00
CA ALA A 365 31.27 -30.61 39.41
C ALA A 365 30.83 -29.38 40.24
N SER A 366 29.70 -29.48 40.91
CA SER A 366 29.20 -28.47 41.87
C SER A 366 29.20 -29.04 43.28
N LEU A 367 29.57 -28.20 44.26
CA LEU A 367 29.54 -28.55 45.70
C LEU A 367 28.12 -28.34 46.23
N GLU A 368 27.41 -29.42 46.61
CA GLU A 368 26.08 -29.33 47.20
C GLU A 368 26.10 -29.00 48.69
N THR A 369 26.95 -29.71 49.43
CA THR A 369 27.10 -29.50 50.91
C THR A 369 28.52 -29.83 51.33
N SER A 370 29.02 -29.07 52.32
CA SER A 370 30.27 -29.39 53.01
C SER A 370 30.11 -29.13 54.53
N ASN A 371 30.45 -30.11 55.34
CA ASN A 371 30.36 -30.03 56.81
C ASN A 371 31.68 -30.49 57.40
N ALA A 372 32.19 -29.67 58.35
CA ALA A 372 33.35 -30.07 59.15
C ALA A 372 32.91 -31.14 60.19
N ARG A 373 33.65 -32.27 60.21
CA ARG A 373 33.37 -33.35 61.16
C ARG A 373 34.68 -33.91 61.69
N GLY A 374 34.96 -33.59 62.98
CA GLY A 374 36.23 -33.94 63.60
C GLY A 374 37.41 -33.18 62.97
N ASP A 375 38.51 -33.89 62.67
CA ASP A 375 39.70 -33.31 62.02
C ASP A 375 39.59 -33.27 60.44
N GLY A 376 38.38 -33.48 59.88
CA GLY A 376 38.21 -33.50 58.40
C GLY A 376 36.90 -32.85 57.98
N VAL A 377 36.73 -32.75 56.65
CA VAL A 377 35.55 -32.17 55.99
C VAL A 377 34.86 -33.29 55.18
N VAL A 378 33.56 -33.49 55.41
CA VAL A 378 32.72 -34.31 54.54
C VAL A 378 31.99 -33.44 53.56
N ALA A 379 32.22 -33.70 52.27
CA ALA A 379 31.62 -32.94 51.21
C ALA A 379 30.79 -33.82 50.23
N ARG A 380 29.74 -33.25 49.70
CA ARG A 380 28.94 -33.85 48.64
C ARG A 380 29.08 -33.01 47.35
N LEU A 381 29.61 -33.69 46.35
CA LEU A 381 29.75 -33.15 45.02
C LEU A 381 28.68 -33.74 44.10
N ARG A 382 28.11 -32.88 43.30
CA ARG A 382 27.21 -33.23 42.18
C ARG A 382 27.99 -33.08 40.89
N VAL A 383 28.06 -34.10 40.12
CA VAL A 383 28.75 -34.12 38.81
C VAL A 383 27.73 -34.39 37.74
N GLU A 384 27.60 -33.49 36.81
CA GLU A 384 26.74 -33.63 35.62
C GLU A 384 27.56 -34.17 34.46
N ILE A 385 26.94 -35.12 33.69
CA ILE A 385 27.57 -35.85 32.61
C ILE A 385 27.06 -35.29 31.27
#